data_fdf9e891065ae4cabe60118275f2c3d9
#
_entry.id   fdf9e891065ae4cabe60118275f2c3d9
#
_cell.length_a   1.000
_cell.length_b   1.000
_cell.length_c   1.000
_cell.angle_alpha   90.00
_cell.angle_beta   90.00
_cell.angle_gamma   90.00
#
_symmetry.space_group_name_H-M   'P 1'
#
loop_
_entity.id
_entity.type
_entity.pdbx_description
1 polymer ?
#
loop_
_entity_poly.entity_id
_entity_poly.type
_entity_poly.pdbx_seq_one_letter_code
_entity_poly.pdbx_strand_id
1 'polypeptide(L)'
;MLESNFAISDLQRKLANIVRIGVVKEVDYEKAKVRVKIGEFLTDYLPWITSKAGKDRDWSPPDIDEQVMVFSPLGELSLGVVLGGIYQEKYPALENKKEINSVKFQDGTRLLYDKEKHHLEIEVVDKITLKAGESTIEMTKNGIKLKGIRIDLN
;
A
#
# COMPACT_ATOMS: atom_id res chain seq x y z
N MET A 1 26.61 -0.37 39.78
CA MET A 1 25.36 0.43 39.80
C MET A 1 25.19 1.28 38.51
N LEU A 2 26.21 2.04 38.04
CA LEU A 2 26.13 2.84 36.80
C LEU A 2 25.96 1.98 35.51
N GLU A 3 26.69 0.88 35.38
CA GLU A 3 26.62 -0.05 34.24
C GLU A 3 25.25 -0.73 34.14
N SER A 4 24.67 -1.09 35.30
CA SER A 4 23.33 -1.66 35.36
C SER A 4 22.24 -0.67 34.86
N ASN A 5 22.35 0.62 35.21
CA ASN A 5 21.41 1.64 34.79
C ASN A 5 21.54 1.93 33.27
N PHE A 6 22.76 1.92 32.73
CA PHE A 6 22.99 2.07 31.30
C PHE A 6 22.38 0.91 30.50
N ALA A 7 22.61 -0.33 30.94
CA ALA A 7 22.04 -1.52 30.30
C ALA A 7 20.50 -1.51 30.30
N ILE A 8 19.89 -1.09 31.41
CA ILE A 8 18.41 -0.96 31.51
C ILE A 8 17.92 0.13 30.58
N SER A 9 18.56 1.29 30.51
CA SER A 9 18.16 2.39 29.64
C SER A 9 18.28 2.01 28.15
N ASP A 10 19.32 1.29 27.74
CA ASP A 10 19.49 0.80 26.38
C ASP A 10 18.43 -0.22 26.01
N LEU A 11 18.12 -1.14 26.92
CA LEU A 11 17.05 -2.12 26.72
C LEU A 11 15.67 -1.45 26.58
N GLN A 12 15.38 -0.45 27.40
CA GLN A 12 14.13 0.34 27.30
C GLN A 12 14.03 1.06 25.96
N ARG A 13 15.14 1.69 25.50
CA ARG A 13 15.21 2.33 24.18
C ARG A 13 14.94 1.34 23.05
N LYS A 14 15.61 0.19 23.07
CA LYS A 14 15.44 -0.88 22.08
C LYS A 14 14.01 -1.39 22.08
N LEU A 15 13.45 -1.68 23.24
CA LEU A 15 12.06 -2.14 23.37
C LEU A 15 11.07 -1.11 22.80
N ALA A 16 11.25 0.17 23.09
CA ALA A 16 10.42 1.24 22.59
C ALA A 16 10.50 1.41 21.06
N ASN A 17 11.59 0.94 20.42
CA ASN A 17 11.78 1.05 18.98
C ASN A 17 11.36 -0.19 18.19
N ILE A 18 11.01 -1.31 18.84
CA ILE A 18 10.62 -2.55 18.13
C ILE A 18 9.45 -2.29 17.18
N VAL A 19 8.45 -1.53 17.63
CA VAL A 19 7.28 -1.15 16.83
C VAL A 19 6.99 0.33 17.01
N ARG A 20 6.99 1.08 15.91
CA ARG A 20 6.73 2.52 15.90
C ARG A 20 5.73 2.87 14.81
N ILE A 21 4.91 3.88 15.07
CA ILE A 21 4.06 4.50 14.05
C ILE A 21 4.75 5.76 13.56
N GLY A 22 4.73 5.98 12.24
CA GLY A 22 5.30 7.16 11.62
C GLY A 22 4.57 7.52 10.32
N VAL A 23 5.10 8.50 9.63
CA VAL A 23 4.53 9.04 8.39
C VAL A 23 5.60 9.03 7.31
N VAL A 24 5.30 8.51 6.14
CA VAL A 24 6.21 8.48 4.98
C VAL A 24 6.52 9.90 4.53
N LYS A 25 7.81 10.20 4.35
CA LYS A 25 8.28 11.52 3.89
C LYS A 25 9.00 11.48 2.56
N GLU A 26 9.65 10.37 2.24
CA GLU A 26 10.36 10.19 0.98
C GLU A 26 10.15 8.76 0.48
N VAL A 27 10.05 8.60 -0.83
CA VAL A 27 9.93 7.29 -1.51
C VAL A 27 11.00 7.17 -2.58
N ASP A 28 11.82 6.13 -2.49
CA ASP A 28 12.76 5.71 -3.53
C ASP A 28 12.13 4.53 -4.30
N TYR A 29 11.48 4.83 -5.41
CA TYR A 29 10.78 3.83 -6.22
C TYR A 29 11.72 2.83 -6.90
N GLU A 30 12.95 3.24 -7.22
CA GLU A 30 13.93 2.36 -7.89
C GLU A 30 14.43 1.28 -6.94
N LYS A 31 14.65 1.64 -5.68
CA LYS A 31 15.15 0.72 -4.65
C LYS A 31 14.06 0.08 -3.81
N ALA A 32 12.78 0.44 -4.04
CA ALA A 32 11.63 0.02 -3.24
C ALA A 32 11.85 0.29 -1.74
N LYS A 33 12.17 1.55 -1.39
CA LYS A 33 12.43 1.99 -0.02
C LYS A 33 11.77 3.33 0.28
N VAL A 34 11.47 3.54 1.56
CA VAL A 34 10.86 4.79 2.06
C VAL A 34 11.62 5.30 3.28
N ARG A 35 11.55 6.61 3.51
CA ARG A 35 11.94 7.24 4.78
C ARG A 35 10.71 7.63 5.56
N VAL A 36 10.71 7.31 6.83
CA VAL A 36 9.57 7.49 7.73
C VAL A 36 9.93 8.48 8.84
N LYS A 37 9.09 9.49 9.04
CA LYS A 37 9.19 10.40 10.18
C LYS A 37 8.46 9.79 11.38
N ILE A 38 9.20 9.58 12.48
CA ILE A 38 8.71 9.05 13.76
C ILE A 38 8.95 10.12 14.82
N GLY A 39 7.93 10.88 15.18
CA GLY A 39 8.12 12.10 15.99
C GLY A 39 9.01 13.08 15.25
N GLU A 40 10.15 13.48 15.84
CA GLU A 40 11.12 14.38 15.19
C GLU A 40 12.24 13.62 14.45
N PHE A 41 12.27 12.30 14.56
CA PHE A 41 13.30 11.47 13.93
C PHE A 41 12.87 11.07 12.52
N LEU A 42 13.79 11.18 11.54
CA LEU A 42 13.61 10.67 10.18
C LEU A 42 14.53 9.46 9.97
N THR A 43 13.95 8.32 9.60
CA THR A 43 14.70 7.07 9.39
C THR A 43 15.63 7.15 8.19
N ASP A 44 16.56 6.21 8.07
CA ASP A 44 17.17 5.86 6.79
C ASP A 44 16.14 5.25 5.85
N TYR A 45 16.53 4.94 4.61
CA TYR A 45 15.69 4.27 3.62
C TYR A 45 15.42 2.81 4.01
N LEU A 46 14.19 2.52 4.39
CA LEU A 46 13.70 1.21 4.84
C LEU A 46 12.87 0.53 3.75
N PRO A 47 12.96 -0.79 3.55
CA PRO A 47 12.08 -1.51 2.65
C PRO A 47 10.66 -1.54 3.20
N TRP A 48 9.65 -1.58 2.31
CA TRP A 48 8.27 -1.82 2.73
C TRP A 48 7.84 -3.27 2.49
N ILE A 49 6.87 -3.71 3.29
CA ILE A 49 6.25 -5.03 3.18
C ILE A 49 5.18 -4.96 2.08
N THR A 50 5.13 -5.99 1.25
CA THR A 50 4.07 -6.22 0.26
C THR A 50 3.47 -7.61 0.45
N SER A 51 2.30 -7.90 -0.16
CA SER A 51 1.65 -9.21 -0.01
C SER A 51 2.43 -10.33 -0.72
N LYS A 52 3.16 -10.03 -1.79
CA LYS A 52 3.98 -11.00 -2.53
C LYS A 52 5.30 -10.39 -3.01
N ALA A 53 6.41 -11.03 -2.66
CA ALA A 53 7.77 -10.59 -3.01
C ALA A 53 8.66 -11.76 -3.47
N GLY A 54 8.08 -12.82 -4.08
CA GLY A 54 8.78 -13.98 -4.60
C GLY A 54 8.87 -13.97 -6.14
N LYS A 55 8.58 -15.12 -6.77
CA LYS A 55 8.43 -15.21 -8.24
C LYS A 55 7.20 -14.42 -8.69
N ASP A 56 6.09 -14.51 -7.96
CA ASP A 56 4.97 -13.60 -8.06
C ASP A 56 5.26 -12.38 -7.19
N ARG A 57 4.96 -11.19 -7.66
CA ARG A 57 5.26 -9.93 -6.97
C ARG A 57 4.12 -8.94 -7.13
N ASP A 58 3.81 -8.25 -6.03
CA ASP A 58 2.92 -7.09 -6.04
C ASP A 58 3.76 -5.80 -6.07
N TRP A 59 3.19 -4.78 -6.66
CA TRP A 59 3.74 -3.43 -6.61
C TRP A 59 2.66 -2.45 -6.17
N SER A 60 2.77 -1.99 -4.93
CA SER A 60 1.92 -0.97 -4.33
C SER A 60 2.80 -0.17 -3.35
N PRO A 61 3.50 0.86 -3.83
CA PRO A 61 4.35 1.68 -2.99
C PRO A 61 3.51 2.49 -2.01
N PRO A 62 4.01 2.74 -0.79
CA PRO A 62 3.39 3.70 0.12
C PRO A 62 3.42 5.12 -0.46
N ASP A 63 2.36 5.90 -0.19
CA ASP A 63 2.29 7.30 -0.58
C ASP A 63 3.01 8.21 0.42
N ILE A 64 3.47 9.37 -0.07
CA ILE A 64 3.96 10.44 0.81
C ILE A 64 2.80 10.88 1.71
N ASP A 65 3.12 11.08 3.00
CA ASP A 65 2.18 11.36 4.08
C ASP A 65 1.28 10.20 4.50
N GLU A 66 1.46 9.00 3.94
CA GLU A 66 0.79 7.79 4.46
C GLU A 66 1.27 7.47 5.88
N GLN A 67 0.34 7.11 6.76
CA GLN A 67 0.66 6.63 8.09
C GLN A 67 0.99 5.14 8.04
N VAL A 68 2.14 4.80 8.59
CA VAL A 68 2.73 3.46 8.49
C VAL A 68 3.23 2.97 9.84
N MET A 69 3.39 1.66 9.94
CA MET A 69 4.07 1.00 11.06
C MET A 69 5.49 0.60 10.65
N VAL A 70 6.44 0.88 11.51
CA VAL A 70 7.85 0.48 11.37
C VAL A 70 8.14 -0.62 12.39
N PHE A 71 8.53 -1.79 11.90
CA PHE A 71 9.02 -2.90 12.70
C PHE A 71 10.55 -2.92 12.66
N SER A 72 11.19 -2.80 13.81
CA SER A 72 12.65 -2.73 13.91
C SER A 72 13.21 -3.92 14.68
N PRO A 73 13.81 -4.90 13.99
CA PRO A 73 14.46 -6.04 14.64
C PRO A 73 15.45 -5.57 15.71
N LEU A 74 15.36 -6.16 16.90
CA LEU A 74 16.20 -5.82 18.06
C LEU A 74 16.12 -4.34 18.49
N GLY A 75 15.11 -3.60 18.03
CA GLY A 75 14.95 -2.17 18.29
C GLY A 75 15.93 -1.27 17.52
N GLU A 76 16.56 -1.81 16.48
CA GLU A 76 17.49 -1.06 15.63
C GLU A 76 16.72 -0.49 14.41
N LEU A 77 16.49 0.83 14.42
CA LEU A 77 15.69 1.51 13.38
C LEU A 77 16.29 1.39 11.98
N SER A 78 17.61 1.24 11.86
CA SER A 78 18.31 1.03 10.58
C SER A 78 18.00 -0.32 9.90
N LEU A 79 17.53 -1.30 10.69
CA LEU A 79 17.11 -2.62 10.22
C LEU A 79 15.59 -2.71 10.03
N GLY A 80 14.89 -1.59 10.13
CA GLY A 80 13.45 -1.51 10.09
C GLY A 80 12.85 -1.96 8.75
N VAL A 81 11.62 -2.44 8.83
CA VAL A 81 10.74 -2.70 7.67
C VAL A 81 9.42 -1.97 7.89
N VAL A 82 8.81 -1.49 6.81
CA VAL A 82 7.63 -0.63 6.86
C VAL A 82 6.39 -1.39 6.39
N LEU A 83 5.33 -1.35 7.17
CA LEU A 83 3.99 -1.83 6.81
C LEU A 83 3.05 -0.63 6.71
N GLY A 84 2.47 -0.43 5.51
CA GLY A 84 1.54 0.65 5.21
C GLY A 84 0.11 0.37 5.65
N GLY A 85 -0.77 1.35 5.40
CA GLY A 85 -2.20 1.17 5.49
C GLY A 85 -2.84 1.44 6.85
N ILE A 86 -2.41 2.44 7.60
CA ILE A 86 -3.10 2.91 8.80
C ILE A 86 -3.95 4.13 8.46
N TYR A 87 -5.27 4.05 8.68
CA TYR A 87 -6.16 5.19 8.50
C TYR A 87 -5.79 6.35 9.44
N GLN A 88 -5.96 7.57 8.97
CA GLN A 88 -5.68 8.80 9.70
C GLN A 88 -6.67 9.91 9.30
N GLU A 89 -6.71 11.02 10.02
CA GLU A 89 -7.63 12.13 9.71
C GLU A 89 -7.48 12.64 8.28
N LYS A 90 -6.24 12.73 7.77
CA LYS A 90 -5.95 13.16 6.40
C LYS A 90 -6.44 12.15 5.35
N TYR A 91 -6.36 10.86 5.66
CA TYR A 91 -6.76 9.76 4.80
C TYR A 91 -7.67 8.80 5.58
N PRO A 92 -8.97 9.15 5.76
CA PRO A 92 -9.93 8.34 6.51
C PRO A 92 -10.32 7.08 5.74
N ALA A 93 -10.99 6.14 6.43
CA ALA A 93 -11.57 4.96 5.79
C ALA A 93 -12.55 5.35 4.67
N LEU A 94 -12.48 4.61 3.55
CA LEU A 94 -13.30 4.86 2.36
C LEU A 94 -14.77 4.48 2.58
N GLU A 95 -15.00 3.46 3.42
CA GLU A 95 -16.31 2.83 3.60
C GLU A 95 -16.59 2.57 5.08
N ASN A 96 -17.88 2.44 5.42
CA ASN A 96 -18.34 2.13 6.77
C ASN A 96 -19.26 0.89 6.83
N LYS A 97 -19.31 0.10 5.76
CA LYS A 97 -20.15 -1.10 5.64
C LYS A 97 -19.29 -2.35 5.50
N LYS A 98 -19.63 -3.39 6.27
CA LYS A 98 -18.89 -4.67 6.27
C LYS A 98 -19.05 -5.46 4.96
N GLU A 99 -20.10 -5.18 4.20
CA GLU A 99 -20.40 -5.84 2.93
C GLU A 99 -19.55 -5.32 1.77
N ILE A 100 -18.97 -4.12 1.92
CA ILE A 100 -18.20 -3.47 0.86
C ILE A 100 -16.70 -3.79 1.00
N ASN A 101 -16.10 -4.20 -0.12
CA ASN A 101 -14.67 -4.15 -0.34
C ASN A 101 -14.40 -3.15 -1.46
N SER A 102 -13.52 -2.19 -1.23
CA SER A 102 -13.20 -1.20 -2.24
C SER A 102 -11.74 -0.80 -2.23
N VAL A 103 -11.25 -0.41 -3.41
CA VAL A 103 -9.96 0.24 -3.63
C VAL A 103 -10.23 1.54 -4.39
N LYS A 104 -9.65 2.64 -3.96
CA LYS A 104 -9.74 3.93 -4.62
C LYS A 104 -8.35 4.47 -4.91
N PHE A 105 -8.14 4.91 -6.13
CA PHE A 105 -6.91 5.58 -6.58
C PHE A 105 -7.04 7.11 -6.49
N GLN A 106 -5.90 7.78 -6.49
CA GLN A 106 -5.83 9.23 -6.35
C GLN A 106 -6.55 9.98 -7.50
N ASP A 107 -6.56 9.41 -8.71
CA ASP A 107 -7.22 9.97 -9.88
C ASP A 107 -8.75 9.84 -9.88
N GLY A 108 -9.32 9.14 -8.89
CA GLY A 108 -10.75 8.85 -8.77
C GLY A 108 -11.15 7.46 -9.26
N THR A 109 -10.27 6.73 -9.95
CA THR A 109 -10.50 5.33 -10.33
C THR A 109 -10.85 4.51 -9.09
N ARG A 110 -11.87 3.63 -9.20
CA ARG A 110 -12.38 2.83 -8.08
C ARG A 110 -12.74 1.42 -8.52
N LEU A 111 -12.40 0.45 -7.66
CA LEU A 111 -12.92 -0.92 -7.71
C LEU A 111 -13.76 -1.13 -6.46
N LEU A 112 -14.98 -1.64 -6.62
CA LEU A 112 -15.89 -1.91 -5.52
C LEU A 112 -16.57 -3.27 -5.70
N TYR A 113 -16.59 -4.07 -4.65
CA TYR A 113 -17.41 -5.28 -4.59
C TYR A 113 -18.41 -5.18 -3.43
N ASP A 114 -19.69 -5.18 -3.77
CA ASP A 114 -20.81 -5.25 -2.83
C ASP A 114 -21.24 -6.70 -2.67
N LYS A 115 -20.97 -7.27 -1.49
CA LYS A 115 -21.28 -8.68 -1.17
C LYS A 115 -22.78 -8.93 -1.02
N GLU A 116 -23.55 -7.94 -0.59
CA GLU A 116 -24.99 -8.05 -0.40
C GLU A 116 -25.71 -8.07 -1.74
N LYS A 117 -25.29 -7.22 -2.67
CA LYS A 117 -25.86 -7.13 -4.02
C LYS A 117 -25.19 -8.08 -5.01
N HIS A 118 -24.12 -8.77 -4.63
CA HIS A 118 -23.29 -9.58 -5.53
C HIS A 118 -22.81 -8.79 -6.76
N HIS A 119 -22.46 -7.52 -6.55
CA HIS A 119 -22.15 -6.57 -7.62
C HIS A 119 -20.68 -6.15 -7.57
N LEU A 120 -19.95 -6.37 -8.66
CA LEU A 120 -18.62 -5.82 -8.90
C LEU A 120 -18.75 -4.60 -9.82
N GLU A 121 -18.28 -3.45 -9.33
CA GLU A 121 -18.21 -2.21 -10.08
C GLU A 121 -16.75 -1.79 -10.27
N ILE A 122 -16.39 -1.45 -11.50
CA ILE A 122 -15.07 -0.95 -11.85
C ILE A 122 -15.29 0.37 -12.61
N GLU A 123 -14.95 1.48 -11.94
CA GLU A 123 -15.02 2.82 -12.49
C GLU A 123 -13.59 3.31 -12.76
N VAL A 124 -13.30 3.69 -14.00
CA VAL A 124 -11.96 4.13 -14.42
C VAL A 124 -12.09 5.45 -15.16
N VAL A 125 -11.24 6.40 -14.84
CA VAL A 125 -11.31 7.78 -15.35
C VAL A 125 -11.19 7.84 -16.87
N ASP A 126 -10.36 7.01 -17.49
CA ASP A 126 -10.10 7.12 -18.94
C ASP A 126 -10.36 5.83 -19.69
N LYS A 127 -9.68 4.73 -19.32
CA LYS A 127 -9.66 3.53 -20.16
C LYS A 127 -9.57 2.24 -19.37
N ILE A 128 -10.36 1.23 -19.76
CA ILE A 128 -10.21 -0.16 -19.31
C ILE A 128 -9.77 -1.00 -20.51
N THR A 129 -8.71 -1.80 -20.32
CA THR A 129 -8.27 -2.80 -21.30
C THR A 129 -8.20 -4.17 -20.64
N LEU A 130 -8.96 -5.13 -21.20
CA LEU A 130 -8.83 -6.56 -20.88
C LEU A 130 -8.14 -7.24 -22.05
N LYS A 131 -7.07 -7.98 -21.77
CA LYS A 131 -6.26 -8.63 -22.81
C LYS A 131 -5.96 -10.08 -22.45
N ALA A 132 -6.19 -10.97 -23.39
CA ALA A 132 -5.81 -12.39 -23.33
C ALA A 132 -5.22 -12.80 -24.69
N GLY A 133 -3.91 -13.07 -24.73
CA GLY A 133 -3.20 -13.31 -25.99
C GLY A 133 -3.36 -12.11 -26.97
N GLU A 134 -3.95 -12.36 -28.11
CA GLU A 134 -4.21 -11.33 -29.14
C GLU A 134 -5.62 -10.69 -29.04
N SER A 135 -6.50 -11.26 -28.20
CA SER A 135 -7.85 -10.76 -27.99
C SER A 135 -7.89 -9.63 -26.97
N THR A 136 -8.66 -8.58 -27.26
CA THR A 136 -8.81 -7.42 -26.38
C THR A 136 -10.25 -6.92 -26.32
N ILE A 137 -10.64 -6.45 -25.12
CA ILE A 137 -11.80 -5.58 -24.90
C ILE A 137 -11.26 -4.26 -24.40
N GLU A 138 -11.60 -3.17 -25.07
CA GLU A 138 -11.19 -1.83 -24.74
C GLU A 138 -12.43 -0.95 -24.57
N MET A 139 -12.58 -0.32 -23.41
CA MET A 139 -13.66 0.60 -23.09
C MET A 139 -13.08 1.98 -22.81
N THR A 140 -13.62 3.01 -23.45
CA THR A 140 -13.26 4.41 -23.25
C THR A 140 -14.55 5.26 -23.30
N LYS A 141 -14.44 6.55 -23.00
CA LYS A 141 -15.55 7.50 -23.19
C LYS A 141 -16.11 7.53 -24.61
N ASN A 142 -15.35 7.08 -25.62
CA ASN A 142 -15.76 7.10 -27.02
C ASN A 142 -16.44 5.80 -27.49
N GLY A 143 -16.51 4.79 -26.61
CA GLY A 143 -17.18 3.51 -26.92
C GLY A 143 -16.36 2.30 -26.51
N ILE A 144 -16.85 1.14 -26.98
CA ILE A 144 -16.25 -0.18 -26.71
C ILE A 144 -15.72 -0.75 -28.02
N LYS A 145 -14.46 -1.22 -27.97
CA LYS A 145 -13.79 -1.90 -29.09
C LYS A 145 -13.46 -3.33 -28.70
N LEU A 146 -13.92 -4.27 -29.51
CA LEU A 146 -13.60 -5.69 -29.41
C LEU A 146 -12.64 -6.07 -30.53
N LYS A 147 -11.58 -6.81 -30.21
CA LYS A 147 -10.63 -7.39 -31.16
C LYS A 147 -10.37 -8.85 -30.78
N GLY A 148 -10.46 -9.74 -31.74
CA GLY A 148 -10.16 -11.17 -31.60
C GLY A 148 -10.14 -11.83 -32.98
N ILE A 149 -9.58 -13.05 -33.08
CA ILE A 149 -9.63 -13.85 -34.31
C ILE A 149 -11.08 -14.21 -34.64
N ARG A 150 -11.89 -14.45 -33.61
CA ARG A 150 -13.32 -14.72 -33.71
C ARG A 150 -14.07 -13.98 -32.62
N ILE A 151 -15.21 -13.37 -32.98
CA ILE A 151 -16.12 -12.69 -32.06
C ILE A 151 -17.53 -13.24 -32.37
N ASP A 152 -18.12 -13.95 -31.42
CA ASP A 152 -19.47 -14.46 -31.50
C ASP A 152 -20.40 -13.49 -30.75
N LEU A 153 -21.39 -12.97 -31.44
CA LEU A 153 -22.49 -12.11 -30.92
C LEU A 153 -23.78 -12.88 -31.05
N ASN A 154 -24.42 -13.22 -29.92
CA ASN A 154 -25.71 -13.92 -29.86
C ASN A 154 -26.86 -12.93 -29.69
#